data_7024c4474a1c71265bde16c43dbe8ef1
#
_entry.id   7024c4474a1c71265bde16c43dbe8ef1
#
_cell.length_a   1.000
_cell.length_b   1.000
_cell.length_c   1.000
_cell.angle_alpha   90.00
_cell.angle_beta   90.00
_cell.angle_gamma   90.00
#
_symmetry.space_group_name_H-M   'P 1'
#
loop_
_entity.id
_entity.type
_entity.pdbx_description
1 polymer ?
#
loop_
_entity_poly.entity_id
_entity_poly.type
_entity_poly.pdbx_seq_one_letter_code
_entity_poly.pdbx_strand_id
1 'polypeptide(L)'
;LEENREANYEDCIKNGVIALFGEKYGDVVRSVKFGNSYELCGGTHVANTGLIKNFIIKSESAISSGIRRIEAISGNVAKDFLEQKLNTLDQLSSMLNNDKDLVSALNKIKTQNNLLNKKLENANKELVEFYLNTISNNSLIKNGINVSCLEIGCSPEMLKNLSFSYSKKNDKIFLVLVAKSKDKVYLTCYISKEIANEKNFNANTIVKSLSKHINGSGGGQPFFASASGNNLQGVGELLQEALKII
;
A
#
# COMPACT_ATOMS: atom_id res chain seq x y z
N LEU A 1 -37.47 16.58 -34.28
CA LEU A 1 -37.50 18.01 -33.92
C LEU A 1 -38.75 18.68 -34.48
N GLU A 2 -39.58 19.24 -33.62
CA GLU A 2 -40.63 20.18 -33.97
C GLU A 2 -40.20 21.54 -33.40
N GLU A 3 -40.28 22.58 -34.22
CA GLU A 3 -39.81 23.92 -33.88
C GLU A 3 -40.84 24.96 -34.28
N ASN A 4 -41.16 25.89 -33.36
CA ASN A 4 -41.91 27.07 -33.64
C ASN A 4 -41.14 28.31 -33.18
N ARG A 5 -40.75 29.16 -34.13
CA ARG A 5 -39.91 30.37 -33.85
C ARG A 5 -40.72 31.62 -33.52
N GLU A 6 -42.03 31.57 -33.71
CA GLU A 6 -42.96 32.68 -33.50
C GLU A 6 -44.08 32.26 -32.53
N ALA A 7 -43.75 31.47 -31.52
CA ALA A 7 -44.71 31.05 -30.51
C ALA A 7 -45.02 32.19 -29.55
N ASN A 8 -46.31 32.31 -29.13
CA ASN A 8 -46.66 33.23 -28.06
C ASN A 8 -46.21 32.65 -26.69
N TYR A 9 -45.55 33.44 -25.87
CA TYR A 9 -45.00 33.00 -24.58
C TYR A 9 -46.09 32.49 -23.63
N GLU A 10 -47.19 33.25 -23.45
CA GLU A 10 -48.26 32.85 -22.53
C GLU A 10 -48.92 31.54 -22.96
N ASP A 11 -49.13 31.35 -24.25
CA ASP A 11 -49.69 30.09 -24.79
C ASP A 11 -48.76 28.92 -24.60
N CYS A 12 -47.43 29.11 -24.74
CA CYS A 12 -46.42 28.11 -24.42
C CYS A 12 -46.51 27.67 -22.96
N ILE A 13 -46.57 28.61 -22.04
CA ILE A 13 -46.67 28.31 -20.59
C ILE A 13 -47.97 27.58 -20.25
N LYS A 14 -49.11 28.03 -20.81
CA LYS A 14 -50.42 27.36 -20.64
C LYS A 14 -50.40 25.89 -21.13
N ASN A 15 -49.61 25.61 -22.17
CA ASN A 15 -49.45 24.27 -22.74
C ASN A 15 -48.34 23.44 -22.08
N GLY A 16 -47.78 23.92 -20.96
CA GLY A 16 -46.80 23.18 -20.16
C GLY A 16 -45.40 23.13 -20.78
N VAL A 17 -45.06 24.10 -21.64
CA VAL A 17 -43.70 24.25 -22.18
C VAL A 17 -42.77 24.67 -21.06
N ILE A 18 -41.64 23.99 -20.94
CA ILE A 18 -40.65 24.30 -19.90
C ILE A 18 -39.93 25.58 -20.25
N ALA A 19 -39.98 26.56 -19.32
CA ALA A 19 -39.21 27.78 -19.38
C ALA A 19 -38.24 27.86 -18.21
N LEU A 20 -36.97 28.19 -18.45
CA LEU A 20 -35.95 28.27 -17.38
C LEU A 20 -36.21 29.50 -16.50
N PHE A 21 -36.10 29.28 -15.18
CA PHE A 21 -36.24 30.39 -14.22
C PHE A 21 -35.07 31.38 -14.36
N GLY A 22 -35.43 32.68 -14.42
CA GLY A 22 -34.47 33.78 -14.46
C GLY A 22 -34.14 34.30 -15.86
N GLU A 23 -34.60 33.67 -16.92
CA GLU A 23 -34.53 34.24 -18.27
C GLU A 23 -35.67 35.24 -18.50
N LYS A 24 -35.36 36.35 -19.17
CA LYS A 24 -36.38 37.37 -19.57
C LYS A 24 -36.86 37.02 -20.97
N TYR A 25 -38.05 36.48 -21.07
CA TYR A 25 -38.68 36.17 -22.34
C TYR A 25 -39.50 37.35 -22.84
N GLY A 26 -39.48 37.56 -24.14
CA GLY A 26 -40.43 38.49 -24.83
C GLY A 26 -41.77 37.81 -25.10
N ASP A 27 -42.70 38.55 -25.68
CA ASP A 27 -44.04 38.04 -26.05
C ASP A 27 -43.97 36.96 -27.13
N VAL A 28 -42.93 37.01 -27.98
CA VAL A 28 -42.65 36.02 -29.03
C VAL A 28 -41.38 35.24 -28.65
N VAL A 29 -41.50 33.92 -28.64
CA VAL A 29 -40.44 32.98 -28.21
C VAL A 29 -40.26 31.85 -29.20
N ARG A 30 -39.10 31.24 -29.15
CA ARG A 30 -38.86 29.98 -29.90
C ARG A 30 -39.11 28.79 -28.96
N SER A 31 -40.00 27.91 -29.39
CA SER A 31 -40.28 26.64 -28.72
C SER A 31 -39.72 25.49 -29.50
N VAL A 32 -39.19 24.48 -28.81
CA VAL A 32 -38.54 23.29 -29.36
C VAL A 32 -39.08 22.03 -28.72
N LYS A 33 -39.50 21.06 -29.53
CA LYS A 33 -40.07 19.83 -29.01
C LYS A 33 -39.37 18.58 -29.60
N PHE A 34 -39.00 17.69 -28.71
CA PHE A 34 -38.47 16.35 -29.03
C PHE A 34 -39.29 15.31 -28.26
N GLY A 35 -40.24 14.66 -28.96
CA GLY A 35 -41.13 13.70 -28.33
C GLY A 35 -41.91 14.34 -27.15
N ASN A 36 -41.66 13.90 -25.92
CA ASN A 36 -42.30 14.42 -24.74
C ASN A 36 -41.59 15.64 -24.11
N SER A 37 -40.38 15.97 -24.54
CA SER A 37 -39.64 17.16 -24.08
C SER A 37 -40.06 18.34 -24.90
N TYR A 38 -40.55 19.37 -24.24
CA TYR A 38 -41.01 20.60 -24.89
C TYR A 38 -40.57 21.81 -24.06
N GLU A 39 -39.69 22.64 -24.64
CA GLU A 39 -39.05 23.73 -23.90
C GLU A 39 -38.84 24.98 -24.76
N LEU A 40 -38.70 26.13 -24.10
CA LEU A 40 -38.26 27.37 -24.75
C LEU A 40 -36.72 27.31 -24.85
N CYS A 41 -36.20 27.42 -26.06
CA CYS A 41 -34.76 27.39 -26.28
C CYS A 41 -34.32 28.16 -27.51
N GLY A 42 -33.40 29.10 -27.31
CA GLY A 42 -32.79 29.90 -28.39
C GLY A 42 -31.59 29.24 -29.06
N GLY A 43 -31.10 28.10 -28.53
CA GLY A 43 -29.91 27.43 -29.01
C GLY A 43 -30.08 26.64 -30.30
N THR A 44 -29.00 26.04 -30.80
CA THR A 44 -28.99 25.13 -31.95
C THR A 44 -29.32 23.72 -31.50
N HIS A 45 -30.06 23.02 -32.33
CA HIS A 45 -30.51 21.64 -32.09
C HIS A 45 -30.19 20.70 -33.24
N VAL A 46 -29.99 19.44 -32.95
CA VAL A 46 -29.95 18.35 -33.96
C VAL A 46 -31.36 18.13 -34.50
N ALA A 47 -31.46 17.68 -35.75
CA ALA A 47 -32.76 17.37 -36.38
C ALA A 47 -33.46 16.16 -35.75
N ASN A 48 -32.70 15.23 -35.19
CA ASN A 48 -33.19 14.00 -34.56
C ASN A 48 -32.24 13.59 -33.44
N THR A 49 -32.79 13.15 -32.30
CA THR A 49 -32.00 12.69 -31.14
C THR A 49 -31.13 11.47 -31.47
N GLY A 50 -31.52 10.66 -32.43
CA GLY A 50 -30.70 9.54 -32.93
C GLY A 50 -29.33 9.97 -33.48
N LEU A 51 -29.18 11.23 -33.96
CA LEU A 51 -27.91 11.77 -34.43
C LEU A 51 -26.89 11.99 -33.28
N ILE A 52 -27.35 12.05 -32.05
CA ILE A 52 -26.50 12.16 -30.85
C ILE A 52 -25.74 10.85 -30.63
N LYS A 53 -26.26 9.72 -31.10
CA LYS A 53 -25.71 8.37 -30.91
C LYS A 53 -25.62 8.00 -29.44
N ASN A 54 -24.40 7.65 -28.97
CA ASN A 54 -24.17 7.33 -27.59
C ASN A 54 -24.21 8.61 -26.71
N PHE A 55 -24.86 8.52 -25.57
CA PHE A 55 -24.90 9.56 -24.55
C PHE A 55 -24.55 8.93 -23.19
N ILE A 56 -23.56 9.47 -22.50
CA ILE A 56 -23.04 8.93 -21.23
C ILE A 56 -22.91 10.05 -20.23
N ILE A 57 -23.59 9.92 -19.10
CA ILE A 57 -23.39 10.80 -17.96
C ILE A 57 -22.09 10.38 -17.26
N LYS A 58 -21.11 11.28 -17.20
CA LYS A 58 -19.81 11.04 -16.57
C LYS A 58 -19.83 11.33 -15.07
N SER A 59 -20.49 12.38 -14.68
CA SER A 59 -20.54 12.80 -13.29
C SER A 59 -21.76 13.65 -12.98
N GLU A 60 -22.14 13.65 -11.73
CA GLU A 60 -23.10 14.58 -11.14
C GLU A 60 -22.50 15.12 -9.84
N SER A 61 -22.53 16.42 -9.64
CA SER A 61 -21.98 17.08 -8.45
C SER A 61 -22.81 18.28 -8.01
N ALA A 62 -22.73 18.63 -6.74
CA ALA A 62 -23.27 19.88 -6.24
C ALA A 62 -22.25 20.99 -6.46
N ILE A 63 -22.68 22.15 -7.00
CA ILE A 63 -21.85 23.33 -7.15
C ILE A 63 -22.10 24.29 -5.98
N SER A 64 -23.38 24.48 -5.62
CA SER A 64 -23.81 25.30 -4.51
C SER A 64 -25.14 24.79 -3.96
N SER A 65 -25.68 25.46 -2.92
CA SER A 65 -26.99 25.09 -2.37
C SER A 65 -28.07 25.15 -3.43
N GLY A 66 -28.71 24.02 -3.71
CA GLY A 66 -29.80 23.91 -4.70
C GLY A 66 -29.36 23.85 -6.15
N ILE A 67 -28.05 23.93 -6.47
CA ILE A 67 -27.53 23.84 -7.84
C ILE A 67 -26.70 22.55 -8.03
N ARG A 68 -27.09 21.75 -9.02
CA ARG A 68 -26.42 20.53 -9.40
C ARG A 68 -25.82 20.66 -10.81
N ARG A 69 -24.64 20.07 -11.00
CA ARG A 69 -23.99 19.99 -12.30
C ARG A 69 -23.98 18.54 -12.77
N ILE A 70 -24.39 18.34 -14.01
CA ILE A 70 -24.24 17.08 -14.73
C ILE A 70 -23.22 17.29 -15.85
N GLU A 71 -22.24 16.40 -15.92
CA GLU A 71 -21.31 16.34 -17.02
C GLU A 71 -21.60 15.08 -17.83
N ALA A 72 -21.82 15.27 -19.14
CA ALA A 72 -22.11 14.19 -20.06
C ALA A 72 -21.27 14.33 -21.32
N ILE A 73 -21.06 13.20 -22.00
CA ILE A 73 -20.40 13.11 -23.30
C ILE A 73 -21.34 12.42 -24.29
N SER A 74 -21.23 12.78 -25.56
CA SER A 74 -22.05 12.21 -26.61
C SER A 74 -21.28 12.00 -27.92
N GLY A 75 -21.90 11.36 -28.91
CA GLY A 75 -21.35 11.16 -30.24
C GLY A 75 -20.07 10.33 -30.26
N ASN A 76 -19.07 10.78 -30.99
CA ASN A 76 -17.81 10.08 -31.13
C ASN A 76 -16.99 10.04 -29.83
N VAL A 77 -17.03 11.10 -29.03
CA VAL A 77 -16.35 11.14 -27.72
C VAL A 77 -16.90 10.07 -26.79
N ALA A 78 -18.22 9.84 -26.77
CA ALA A 78 -18.83 8.78 -26.00
C ALA A 78 -18.49 7.40 -26.55
N LYS A 79 -18.40 7.25 -27.87
CA LYS A 79 -17.94 6.01 -28.53
C LYS A 79 -16.51 5.67 -28.11
N ASP A 80 -15.58 6.61 -28.26
CA ASP A 80 -14.16 6.41 -27.92
C ASP A 80 -13.99 6.06 -26.42
N PHE A 81 -14.77 6.68 -25.57
CA PHE A 81 -14.79 6.36 -24.13
C PHE A 81 -15.23 4.93 -23.86
N LEU A 82 -16.26 4.44 -24.56
CA LEU A 82 -16.72 3.03 -24.44
C LEU A 82 -15.67 2.07 -24.97
N GLU A 83 -15.07 2.37 -26.12
CA GLU A 83 -14.00 1.53 -26.70
C GLU A 83 -12.79 1.43 -25.77
N GLN A 84 -12.38 2.52 -25.13
CA GLN A 84 -11.32 2.49 -24.12
C GLN A 84 -11.68 1.59 -22.91
N LYS A 85 -12.95 1.64 -22.45
CA LYS A 85 -13.42 0.77 -21.38
C LYS A 85 -13.43 -0.70 -21.77
N LEU A 86 -13.87 -1.02 -22.98
CA LEU A 86 -13.84 -2.39 -23.51
C LEU A 86 -12.41 -2.90 -23.63
N ASN A 87 -11.51 -2.13 -24.20
CA ASN A 87 -10.09 -2.49 -24.30
C ASN A 87 -9.46 -2.76 -22.92
N THR A 88 -9.84 -1.99 -21.90
CA THR A 88 -9.38 -2.22 -20.53
C THR A 88 -9.91 -3.55 -19.97
N LEU A 89 -11.17 -3.88 -20.25
CA LEU A 89 -11.76 -5.16 -19.84
C LEU A 89 -11.09 -6.34 -20.55
N ASP A 90 -10.78 -6.20 -21.84
CA ASP A 90 -10.09 -7.24 -22.61
C ASP A 90 -8.66 -7.48 -22.06
N GLN A 91 -7.94 -6.41 -21.72
CA GLN A 91 -6.64 -6.51 -21.06
C GLN A 91 -6.74 -7.24 -19.72
N LEU A 92 -7.71 -6.88 -18.88
CA LEU A 92 -7.95 -7.55 -17.60
C LEU A 92 -8.31 -9.03 -17.79
N SER A 93 -9.15 -9.33 -18.78
CA SER A 93 -9.50 -10.70 -19.14
C SER A 93 -8.26 -11.51 -19.51
N SER A 94 -7.40 -10.96 -20.36
CA SER A 94 -6.14 -11.60 -20.75
C SER A 94 -5.21 -11.88 -19.55
N MET A 95 -5.10 -10.93 -18.62
CA MET A 95 -4.32 -11.10 -17.38
C MET A 95 -4.90 -12.16 -16.44
N LEU A 96 -6.21 -12.41 -16.52
CA LEU A 96 -6.93 -13.40 -15.71
C LEU A 96 -7.19 -14.70 -16.49
N ASN A 97 -6.32 -15.05 -17.44
CA ASN A 97 -6.39 -16.28 -18.24
C ASN A 97 -7.70 -16.42 -19.05
N ASN A 98 -8.26 -15.31 -19.50
CA ASN A 98 -9.53 -15.26 -20.22
C ASN A 98 -10.72 -15.89 -19.47
N ASP A 99 -10.74 -15.75 -18.14
CA ASP A 99 -11.88 -16.18 -17.35
C ASP A 99 -13.13 -15.37 -17.75
N LYS A 100 -14.25 -16.05 -17.89
CA LYS A 100 -15.52 -15.42 -18.27
C LYS A 100 -16.09 -14.54 -17.15
N ASP A 101 -15.77 -14.85 -15.90
CA ASP A 101 -16.16 -14.08 -14.72
C ASP A 101 -14.94 -13.42 -14.08
N LEU A 102 -14.57 -12.26 -14.58
CA LEU A 102 -13.43 -11.48 -14.11
C LEU A 102 -13.53 -11.11 -12.64
N VAL A 103 -14.76 -10.88 -12.14
CA VAL A 103 -14.97 -10.50 -10.74
C VAL A 103 -14.69 -11.70 -9.82
N SER A 104 -15.18 -12.87 -10.18
CA SER A 104 -14.90 -14.12 -9.44
C SER A 104 -13.42 -14.46 -9.47
N ALA A 105 -12.77 -14.36 -10.64
CA ALA A 105 -11.33 -14.59 -10.80
C ALA A 105 -10.50 -13.66 -9.89
N LEU A 106 -10.82 -12.37 -9.87
CA LEU A 106 -10.14 -11.39 -9.03
C LEU A 106 -10.35 -11.67 -7.52
N ASN A 107 -11.56 -12.05 -7.12
CA ASN A 107 -11.86 -12.43 -5.75
C ASN A 107 -11.10 -13.68 -5.31
N LYS A 108 -10.93 -14.67 -6.18
CA LYS A 108 -10.09 -15.85 -5.92
C LYS A 108 -8.64 -15.46 -5.66
N ILE A 109 -8.06 -14.61 -6.52
CA ILE A 109 -6.68 -14.13 -6.36
C ILE A 109 -6.52 -13.37 -5.03
N LYS A 110 -7.45 -12.48 -4.69
CA LYS A 110 -7.43 -11.74 -3.43
C LYS A 110 -7.50 -12.67 -2.21
N THR A 111 -8.37 -13.67 -2.26
CA THR A 111 -8.50 -14.66 -1.18
C THR A 111 -7.23 -15.51 -1.04
N GLN A 112 -6.65 -15.94 -2.16
CA GLN A 112 -5.40 -16.70 -2.20
C GLN A 112 -4.22 -15.89 -1.67
N ASN A 113 -4.11 -14.62 -2.02
CA ASN A 113 -3.08 -13.72 -1.51
C ASN A 113 -3.19 -13.54 0.01
N ASN A 114 -4.39 -13.33 0.54
CA ASN A 114 -4.63 -13.25 1.98
C ASN A 114 -4.26 -14.56 2.71
N LEU A 115 -4.56 -15.70 2.12
CA LEU A 115 -4.18 -17.01 2.68
C LEU A 115 -2.66 -17.21 2.69
N LEU A 116 -1.98 -16.84 1.60
CA LEU A 116 -0.51 -16.90 1.49
C LEU A 116 0.17 -16.01 2.52
N ASN A 117 -0.32 -14.79 2.70
CA ASN A 117 0.20 -13.87 3.72
C ASN A 117 0.06 -14.46 5.14
N LYS A 118 -1.09 -15.04 5.48
CA LYS A 118 -1.28 -15.72 6.77
C LYS A 118 -0.33 -16.91 6.95
N LYS A 119 -0.13 -17.71 5.91
CA LYS A 119 0.82 -18.82 5.95
C LYS A 119 2.25 -18.33 6.16
N LEU A 120 2.65 -17.26 5.48
CA LEU A 120 3.96 -16.63 5.64
C LEU A 120 4.18 -16.08 7.06
N GLU A 121 3.17 -15.39 7.62
CA GLU A 121 3.22 -14.92 9.00
C GLU A 121 3.39 -16.06 10.01
N ASN A 122 2.65 -17.15 9.84
CA ASN A 122 2.76 -18.32 10.71
C ASN A 122 4.14 -18.99 10.59
N ALA A 123 4.62 -19.21 9.37
CA ALA A 123 5.96 -19.77 9.14
C ALA A 123 7.06 -18.88 9.75
N ASN A 124 6.92 -17.56 9.65
CA ASN A 124 7.84 -16.62 10.30
C ASN A 124 7.79 -16.71 11.83
N LYS A 125 6.61 -16.90 12.43
CA LYS A 125 6.48 -17.09 13.90
C LYS A 125 7.15 -18.38 14.35
N GLU A 126 6.90 -19.48 13.65
CA GLU A 126 7.54 -20.79 13.93
C GLU A 126 9.06 -20.68 13.82
N LEU A 127 9.55 -20.00 12.79
CA LEU A 127 10.98 -19.78 12.58
C LEU A 127 11.60 -18.93 13.71
N VAL A 128 10.91 -17.87 14.15
CA VAL A 128 11.34 -17.06 15.30
C VAL A 128 11.43 -17.92 16.55
N GLU A 129 10.43 -18.75 16.84
CA GLU A 129 10.47 -19.63 18.02
C GLU A 129 11.59 -20.67 17.93
N PHE A 130 11.81 -21.26 16.78
CA PHE A 130 12.95 -22.16 16.54
C PHE A 130 14.29 -21.48 16.86
N TYR A 131 14.51 -20.26 16.35
CA TYR A 131 15.73 -19.53 16.63
C TYR A 131 15.86 -19.08 18.10
N LEU A 132 14.77 -18.69 18.74
CA LEU A 132 14.78 -18.36 20.19
C LEU A 132 15.19 -19.57 21.04
N ASN A 133 14.67 -20.75 20.69
CA ASN A 133 15.10 -22.00 21.35
C ASN A 133 16.57 -22.31 21.08
N THR A 134 17.03 -22.09 19.83
CA THR A 134 18.46 -22.26 19.48
C THR A 134 19.35 -21.32 20.30
N ILE A 135 18.96 -20.05 20.45
CA ILE A 135 19.68 -19.06 21.29
C ILE A 135 19.71 -19.55 22.74
N SER A 136 18.58 -19.97 23.28
CA SER A 136 18.48 -20.44 24.68
C SER A 136 19.34 -21.68 24.94
N ASN A 137 19.33 -22.65 24.03
CA ASN A 137 20.12 -23.88 24.16
C ASN A 137 21.64 -23.64 24.07
N ASN A 138 22.06 -22.55 23.43
CA ASN A 138 23.46 -22.14 23.31
C ASN A 138 23.84 -21.03 24.27
N SER A 139 22.98 -20.68 25.22
CA SER A 139 23.28 -19.68 26.22
C SER A 139 24.08 -20.25 27.39
N LEU A 140 24.99 -19.42 27.90
CA LEU A 140 25.83 -19.72 29.05
C LEU A 140 25.59 -18.68 30.14
N ILE A 141 25.60 -19.12 31.38
CA ILE A 141 25.55 -18.15 32.52
C ILE A 141 26.98 -17.87 32.94
N LYS A 142 27.44 -16.62 32.73
CA LYS A 142 28.72 -16.11 33.22
C LYS A 142 28.49 -14.92 34.14
N ASN A 143 29.03 -14.99 35.35
CA ASN A 143 28.91 -13.91 36.33
C ASN A 143 27.46 -13.45 36.60
N GLY A 144 26.47 -14.37 36.51
CA GLY A 144 25.05 -14.08 36.67
C GLY A 144 24.39 -13.44 35.42
N ILE A 145 25.08 -13.41 34.29
CA ILE A 145 24.61 -12.86 33.01
C ILE A 145 24.33 -14.03 32.05
N ASN A 146 23.20 -13.95 31.39
CA ASN A 146 22.85 -14.86 30.29
C ASN A 146 23.56 -14.40 29.00
N VAL A 147 24.59 -15.14 28.60
CA VAL A 147 25.46 -14.81 27.47
C VAL A 147 25.16 -15.73 26.30
N SER A 148 24.84 -15.18 25.15
CA SER A 148 24.68 -15.93 23.90
C SER A 148 25.38 -15.19 22.76
N CYS A 149 26.34 -15.88 22.13
CA CYS A 149 27.09 -15.37 20.98
C CYS A 149 27.10 -16.43 19.91
N LEU A 150 26.31 -16.28 18.84
CA LEU A 150 26.18 -17.32 17.80
C LEU A 150 25.81 -16.78 16.42
N GLU A 151 26.15 -17.58 15.40
CA GLU A 151 25.70 -17.35 14.03
C GLU A 151 24.33 -17.99 13.84
N ILE A 152 23.41 -17.27 13.20
CA ILE A 152 22.05 -17.70 12.87
C ILE A 152 21.80 -17.54 11.38
N GLY A 153 21.27 -18.56 10.74
CA GLY A 153 20.92 -18.55 9.31
C GLY A 153 19.61 -17.81 9.02
N CYS A 154 19.55 -16.50 9.29
CA CYS A 154 18.35 -15.71 9.10
C CYS A 154 18.63 -14.40 8.36
N SER A 155 17.54 -13.69 7.98
CA SER A 155 17.68 -12.36 7.37
C SER A 155 18.17 -11.31 8.38
N PRO A 156 18.79 -10.22 7.92
CA PRO A 156 19.24 -9.13 8.80
C PRO A 156 18.11 -8.51 9.63
N GLU A 157 16.92 -8.44 9.05
CA GLU A 157 15.73 -7.93 9.71
C GLU A 157 15.27 -8.85 10.85
N MET A 158 15.36 -10.16 10.62
CA MET A 158 15.04 -11.16 11.63
C MET A 158 16.03 -11.15 12.80
N LEU A 159 17.34 -10.88 12.59
CA LEU A 159 18.31 -10.71 13.68
C LEU A 159 17.87 -9.67 14.71
N LYS A 160 17.41 -8.52 14.23
CA LYS A 160 16.89 -7.46 15.10
C LYS A 160 15.67 -7.94 15.88
N ASN A 161 14.71 -8.56 15.21
CA ASN A 161 13.50 -9.09 15.83
C ASN A 161 13.82 -10.16 16.89
N LEU A 162 14.74 -11.06 16.60
CA LEU A 162 15.21 -12.08 17.55
C LEU A 162 15.84 -11.46 18.81
N SER A 163 16.70 -10.45 18.63
CA SER A 163 17.33 -9.75 19.75
C SER A 163 16.30 -9.17 20.72
N PHE A 164 15.29 -8.49 20.20
CA PHE A 164 14.22 -7.93 21.03
C PHE A 164 13.23 -8.99 21.56
N SER A 165 12.96 -10.03 20.80
CA SER A 165 12.06 -11.11 21.26
C SER A 165 12.70 -11.95 22.37
N TYR A 166 14.00 -12.21 22.27
CA TYR A 166 14.75 -12.89 23.32
C TYR A 166 14.81 -12.08 24.59
N SER A 167 14.99 -10.77 24.46
CA SER A 167 15.07 -9.87 25.61
C SER A 167 13.77 -9.74 26.42
N LYS A 168 12.62 -9.99 25.80
CA LYS A 168 11.32 -9.99 26.50
C LYS A 168 11.10 -11.21 27.40
N LYS A 169 11.81 -12.30 27.13
CA LYS A 169 11.64 -13.58 27.83
C LYS A 169 12.74 -13.88 28.86
N ASN A 170 13.80 -13.08 28.87
CA ASN A 170 14.98 -13.32 29.70
C ASN A 170 15.50 -12.03 30.32
N ASP A 171 16.07 -12.12 31.52
CA ASP A 171 16.70 -11.04 32.24
C ASP A 171 18.23 -11.12 32.15
N LYS A 172 18.92 -10.03 32.44
CA LYS A 172 20.40 -9.94 32.48
C LYS A 172 21.08 -10.57 31.27
N ILE A 173 20.77 -10.04 30.07
CA ILE A 173 21.20 -10.61 28.79
C ILE A 173 22.38 -9.84 28.20
N PHE A 174 23.35 -10.60 27.73
CA PHE A 174 24.35 -10.18 26.75
C PHE A 174 24.21 -11.08 25.50
N LEU A 175 23.71 -10.53 24.43
CA LEU A 175 23.36 -11.26 23.21
C LEU A 175 24.10 -10.69 22.01
N VAL A 176 24.91 -11.51 21.34
CA VAL A 176 25.57 -11.18 20.08
C VAL A 176 25.10 -12.17 19.02
N LEU A 177 24.35 -11.69 18.03
CA LEU A 177 23.87 -12.53 16.94
C LEU A 177 24.51 -12.07 15.65
N VAL A 178 24.90 -13.06 14.82
CA VAL A 178 25.49 -12.83 13.52
C VAL A 178 24.68 -13.60 12.46
N ALA A 179 24.45 -12.99 11.31
CA ALA A 179 23.89 -13.65 10.13
C ALA A 179 24.74 -13.37 8.90
N LYS A 180 24.86 -14.36 8.03
CA LYS A 180 25.47 -14.23 6.71
C LYS A 180 24.39 -14.18 5.64
N SER A 181 24.52 -13.27 4.69
CA SER A 181 23.66 -13.18 3.51
C SER A 181 24.48 -12.84 2.29
N LYS A 182 24.60 -13.79 1.36
CA LYS A 182 25.44 -13.68 0.15
C LYS A 182 26.88 -13.21 0.51
N ASP A 183 27.20 -11.95 0.20
CA ASP A 183 28.53 -11.37 0.37
C ASP A 183 28.63 -10.43 1.59
N LYS A 184 27.67 -10.50 2.51
CA LYS A 184 27.61 -9.62 3.69
C LYS A 184 27.40 -10.39 4.97
N VAL A 185 28.01 -9.87 6.04
CA VAL A 185 27.78 -10.28 7.43
C VAL A 185 27.00 -9.18 8.13
N TYR A 186 26.06 -9.58 8.92
CA TYR A 186 25.26 -8.69 9.78
C TYR A 186 25.45 -9.12 11.22
N LEU A 187 25.67 -8.13 12.06
CA LEU A 187 25.91 -8.29 13.50
C LEU A 187 24.89 -7.48 14.27
N THR A 188 24.32 -8.05 15.32
CA THR A 188 23.56 -7.31 16.35
C THR A 188 24.10 -7.63 17.72
N CYS A 189 24.14 -6.61 18.58
CA CYS A 189 24.43 -6.76 19.99
C CYS A 189 23.29 -6.15 20.81
N TYR A 190 22.74 -6.95 21.71
CA TYR A 190 21.74 -6.52 22.68
C TYR A 190 22.26 -6.73 24.10
N ILE A 191 22.12 -5.73 24.95
CA ILE A 191 22.50 -5.76 26.37
C ILE A 191 21.32 -5.27 27.20
N SER A 192 20.93 -6.02 28.21
CA SER A 192 19.86 -5.56 29.10
C SER A 192 20.30 -4.28 29.84
N LYS A 193 19.33 -3.39 30.11
CA LYS A 193 19.59 -2.08 30.73
C LYS A 193 20.30 -2.21 32.10
N GLU A 194 19.98 -3.25 32.83
CA GLU A 194 20.58 -3.55 34.14
C GLU A 194 22.09 -3.76 34.00
N ILE A 195 22.52 -4.62 33.08
CA ILE A 195 23.94 -4.92 32.86
C ILE A 195 24.68 -3.71 32.28
N ALA A 196 24.03 -2.97 31.39
CA ALA A 196 24.62 -1.76 30.80
C ALA A 196 24.98 -0.75 31.89
N ASN A 197 24.12 -0.60 32.90
CA ASN A 197 24.36 0.32 34.03
C ASN A 197 25.35 -0.23 35.07
N GLU A 198 25.22 -1.50 35.47
CA GLU A 198 26.05 -2.10 36.54
C GLU A 198 27.51 -2.29 36.10
N LYS A 199 27.78 -2.67 34.85
CA LYS A 199 29.12 -3.00 34.36
C LYS A 199 29.66 -2.01 33.33
N ASN A 200 29.00 -0.89 33.13
CA ASN A 200 29.36 0.13 32.12
C ASN A 200 29.53 -0.42 30.70
N PHE A 201 28.75 -1.48 30.34
CA PHE A 201 28.74 -2.04 29.01
C PHE A 201 27.92 -1.18 28.05
N ASN A 202 28.44 -1.03 26.85
CA ASN A 202 27.78 -0.24 25.81
C ASN A 202 27.79 -1.02 24.48
N ALA A 203 26.61 -1.43 24.03
CA ALA A 203 26.46 -2.20 22.79
C ALA A 203 27.04 -1.48 21.56
N ASN A 204 26.97 -0.14 21.51
CA ASN A 204 27.56 0.64 20.43
C ASN A 204 29.08 0.50 20.37
N THR A 205 29.75 0.58 21.53
CA THR A 205 31.23 0.42 21.60
C THR A 205 31.62 -1.01 21.24
N ILE A 206 30.89 -2.00 21.76
CA ILE A 206 31.13 -3.41 21.50
C ILE A 206 30.95 -3.73 20.01
N VAL A 207 29.87 -3.28 19.38
CA VAL A 207 29.64 -3.49 17.95
C VAL A 207 30.72 -2.83 17.10
N LYS A 208 31.20 -1.63 17.47
CA LYS A 208 32.31 -0.96 16.76
C LYS A 208 33.63 -1.74 16.86
N SER A 209 33.89 -2.40 17.99
CA SER A 209 35.06 -3.27 18.14
C SER A 209 34.91 -4.54 17.31
N LEU A 210 33.79 -5.26 17.48
CA LEU A 210 33.54 -6.54 16.81
C LEU A 210 33.40 -6.40 15.28
N SER A 211 32.88 -5.28 14.78
CA SER A 211 32.70 -5.04 13.35
C SER A 211 34.02 -4.99 12.57
N LYS A 212 35.16 -4.74 13.23
CA LYS A 212 36.49 -4.75 12.60
C LYS A 212 36.82 -6.12 12.02
N HIS A 213 36.44 -7.23 12.68
CA HIS A 213 36.70 -8.61 12.22
C HIS A 213 35.98 -8.93 10.91
N ILE A 214 34.86 -8.28 10.65
CA ILE A 214 34.07 -8.47 9.43
C ILE A 214 34.30 -7.37 8.40
N ASN A 215 35.36 -6.55 8.53
CA ASN A 215 35.60 -5.35 7.71
C ASN A 215 34.36 -4.48 7.58
N GLY A 216 33.68 -4.26 8.70
CA GLY A 216 32.37 -3.64 8.76
C GLY A 216 32.36 -2.36 9.56
N SER A 217 31.22 -1.73 9.54
CA SER A 217 30.91 -0.56 10.35
C SER A 217 29.48 -0.62 10.85
N GLY A 218 29.22 0.05 11.97
CA GLY A 218 27.90 0.09 12.54
C GLY A 218 27.85 0.95 13.80
N GLY A 219 26.73 0.90 14.47
CA GLY A 219 26.50 1.66 15.70
C GLY A 219 25.07 1.48 16.21
N GLY A 220 24.72 2.23 17.22
CA GLY A 220 23.40 2.16 17.84
C GLY A 220 23.34 2.80 19.19
N GLN A 221 22.40 2.35 20.00
CA GLN A 221 22.18 2.79 21.37
C GLN A 221 23.01 1.95 22.36
N PRO A 222 23.20 2.40 23.61
CA PRO A 222 23.93 1.65 24.63
C PRO A 222 23.42 0.23 24.89
N PHE A 223 22.12 -0.01 24.68
CA PHE A 223 21.49 -1.31 24.92
C PHE A 223 21.30 -2.14 23.65
N PHE A 224 21.37 -1.53 22.46
CA PHE A 224 21.22 -2.22 21.16
C PHE A 224 22.03 -1.51 20.06
N ALA A 225 22.87 -2.26 19.40
CA ALA A 225 23.62 -1.78 18.23
C ALA A 225 23.71 -2.85 17.16
N SER A 226 23.95 -2.44 15.93
CA SER A 226 24.11 -3.33 14.80
C SER A 226 25.22 -2.86 13.86
N ALA A 227 25.83 -3.79 13.13
CA ALA A 227 26.82 -3.51 12.12
C ALA A 227 26.65 -4.43 10.92
N SER A 228 27.26 -4.04 9.81
CA SER A 228 27.42 -4.92 8.65
C SER A 228 28.84 -4.82 8.07
N GLY A 229 29.32 -5.92 7.50
CA GLY A 229 30.62 -6.03 6.89
C GLY A 229 30.61 -7.00 5.69
N ASN A 230 31.77 -7.19 5.06
CA ASN A 230 31.91 -8.04 3.88
C ASN A 230 32.90 -9.21 4.08
N ASN A 231 33.53 -9.32 5.25
CA ASN A 231 34.44 -10.44 5.55
C ASN A 231 33.68 -11.59 6.23
N LEU A 232 33.22 -12.57 5.45
CA LEU A 232 32.53 -13.76 5.95
C LEU A 232 33.41 -14.67 6.82
N GLN A 233 34.72 -14.66 6.61
CA GLN A 233 35.68 -15.52 7.33
C GLN A 233 35.94 -15.01 8.76
N GLY A 234 35.79 -13.73 9.00
CA GLY A 234 36.03 -13.11 10.32
C GLY A 234 34.95 -13.39 11.37
N VAL A 235 33.86 -14.08 11.01
CA VAL A 235 32.74 -14.35 11.92
C VAL A 235 33.17 -15.23 13.12
N GLY A 236 34.02 -16.23 12.88
CA GLY A 236 34.52 -17.09 13.96
C GLY A 236 35.30 -16.30 15.03
N GLU A 237 36.22 -15.44 14.59
CA GLU A 237 37.00 -14.57 15.47
C GLU A 237 36.13 -13.56 16.22
N LEU A 238 35.16 -12.97 15.52
CA LEU A 238 34.18 -12.05 16.09
C LEU A 238 33.41 -12.71 17.26
N LEU A 239 32.90 -13.90 17.07
CA LEU A 239 32.14 -14.62 18.12
C LEU A 239 33.03 -15.03 19.30
N GLN A 240 34.28 -15.45 19.07
CA GLN A 240 35.24 -15.73 20.14
C GLN A 240 35.58 -14.46 20.93
N GLU A 241 35.79 -13.34 20.25
CA GLU A 241 36.07 -12.08 20.91
C GLU A 241 34.86 -11.58 21.72
N ALA A 242 33.64 -11.73 21.18
CA ALA A 242 32.41 -11.40 21.89
C ALA A 242 32.26 -12.17 23.21
N LEU A 243 32.65 -13.46 23.26
CA LEU A 243 32.60 -14.28 24.46
C LEU A 243 33.64 -13.89 25.51
N LYS A 244 34.73 -13.19 25.14
CA LYS A 244 35.76 -12.71 26.09
C LYS A 244 35.37 -11.41 26.77
N ILE A 245 34.38 -10.66 26.27
CA ILE A 245 33.93 -9.38 26.80
C ILE A 245 33.28 -9.54 28.19
N ILE A 246 32.64 -10.65 28.47
CA ILE A 246 32.00 -11.03 29.73
C ILE A 246 32.88 -12.06 30.44
#